data_1cc83add73174be9bd8e7c9b5845dafe
#
_entry.id   1cc83add73174be9bd8e7c9b5845dafe
#
_cell.length_a   1.000
_cell.length_b   1.000
_cell.length_c   1.000
_cell.angle_alpha   90.00
_cell.angle_beta   90.00
_cell.angle_gamma   90.00
#
_symmetry.space_group_name_H-M   'P 1'
#
loop_
_entity.id
_entity.type
_entity.pdbx_description
1 polymer ?
#
loop_
_entity_poly.entity_id
_entity_poly.type
_entity_poly.pdbx_seq_one_letter_code
_entity_poly.pdbx_strand_id
1 'polypeptide(L)'
;MAPCCLLQIVRGLERPRAFRLAAALCAAVVALALAPASDATSASLLGINYGRVGNNLPPPQSVMPLLAGLGIGRVRMYDADPTVLHAFARTGVELIVGVPDECLAAVADPGGAAQWLKENVVPFLQDTKIAVLAVGNEVLTGANSSTLSRTLLPAMQSLHGAVAALGLDKQITVTTAHNLGVLGTSYPPSAGAFRKDLLPYLCPILDYHARTGSPFLVNAYPYFAYSSDPRGVQLDYALLGPGFAGVQDPNSRLHYPNLLVAQVDAVYHAIAAANTAASRVVEVRVSETGWPSAGAANETAATPQNAARYNSNAMRLVAEGKGTPLRPGAPLRAYVFALFNENLKPGPASERNYGLFYPEVYNVGLHGYLPPMLVSSSTAARQVRAVYS
;
A
#
# COMPACT_ATOMS: atom_id res chain seq x y z
N MET A 1 -42.85 -70.70 16.59
CA MET A 1 -43.45 -71.13 15.33
C MET A 1 -42.71 -70.45 14.19
N ALA A 2 -41.90 -71.16 13.51
CA ALA A 2 -41.37 -70.84 12.18
C ALA A 2 -42.45 -71.11 11.13
N PRO A 3 -42.32 -70.76 9.87
CA PRO A 3 -41.16 -71.01 9.00
C PRO A 3 -40.86 -69.86 7.96
N CYS A 4 -39.68 -69.94 7.44
CA CYS A 4 -39.14 -70.56 6.23
C CYS A 4 -38.99 -69.63 4.98
N CYS A 5 -37.78 -69.57 4.52
CA CYS A 5 -37.26 -69.58 3.15
C CYS A 5 -37.90 -68.72 2.04
N LEU A 6 -37.04 -67.93 1.38
CA LEU A 6 -36.66 -68.24 -0.01
C LEU A 6 -35.47 -67.39 -0.49
N LEU A 7 -34.40 -68.08 -0.78
CA LEU A 7 -33.29 -67.63 -1.61
C LEU A 7 -33.71 -67.76 -3.08
N GLN A 8 -33.45 -66.77 -3.93
CA GLN A 8 -32.94 -67.00 -5.27
C GLN A 8 -32.78 -65.70 -6.08
N ILE A 9 -31.54 -65.39 -6.46
CA ILE A 9 -31.07 -65.10 -7.82
C ILE A 9 -31.75 -63.93 -8.55
N VAL A 10 -31.01 -62.80 -8.72
CA VAL A 10 -30.92 -62.15 -10.01
C VAL A 10 -29.47 -61.64 -10.20
N ARG A 11 -28.79 -62.28 -11.14
CA ARG A 11 -27.54 -61.78 -11.75
C ARG A 11 -27.84 -60.57 -12.64
N GLY A 12 -26.94 -59.59 -12.62
CA GLY A 12 -26.65 -58.76 -13.78
C GLY A 12 -27.54 -57.56 -14.00
N LEU A 13 -27.15 -56.42 -13.43
CA LEU A 13 -27.49 -55.11 -14.00
C LEU A 13 -26.22 -54.25 -14.01
N GLU A 14 -25.74 -54.04 -15.22
CA GLU A 14 -24.68 -53.09 -15.52
C GLU A 14 -25.06 -51.72 -14.96
N ARG A 15 -24.18 -51.13 -14.15
CA ARG A 15 -24.37 -49.78 -13.62
C ARG A 15 -24.24 -48.78 -14.78
N PRO A 16 -25.25 -47.94 -15.03
CA PRO A 16 -25.23 -47.01 -16.15
C PRO A 16 -24.12 -45.99 -15.97
N ARG A 17 -23.47 -45.63 -17.09
CA ARG A 17 -22.38 -44.65 -17.23
C ARG A 17 -22.71 -43.26 -16.64
N ALA A 18 -23.98 -42.99 -16.39
CA ALA A 18 -24.47 -41.74 -15.75
C ALA A 18 -23.97 -41.52 -14.31
N PHE A 19 -23.70 -42.62 -13.54
CA PHE A 19 -23.22 -42.47 -12.15
C PHE A 19 -21.73 -42.07 -12.07
N ARG A 20 -20.95 -42.36 -13.11
CA ARG A 20 -19.53 -41.93 -13.16
C ARG A 20 -19.37 -40.48 -13.55
N LEU A 21 -20.29 -39.89 -14.35
CA LEU A 21 -20.27 -38.48 -14.67
C LEU A 21 -20.70 -37.59 -13.50
N ALA A 22 -21.71 -38.04 -12.72
CA ALA A 22 -22.16 -37.29 -11.52
C ALA A 22 -21.09 -37.25 -10.42
N ALA A 23 -20.37 -38.33 -10.18
CA ALA A 23 -19.28 -38.37 -9.21
C ALA A 23 -18.07 -37.51 -9.66
N ALA A 24 -17.78 -37.44 -10.99
CA ALA A 24 -16.72 -36.61 -11.52
C ALA A 24 -17.06 -35.12 -11.47
N LEU A 25 -18.33 -34.73 -11.69
CA LEU A 25 -18.79 -33.35 -11.51
C LEU A 25 -18.78 -32.90 -10.04
N CYS A 26 -19.22 -33.75 -9.12
CA CYS A 26 -19.14 -33.43 -7.67
C CYS A 26 -17.69 -33.29 -7.19
N ALA A 27 -16.75 -34.12 -7.67
CA ALA A 27 -15.33 -33.99 -7.33
C ALA A 27 -14.69 -32.70 -7.90
N ALA A 28 -15.10 -32.28 -9.11
CA ALA A 28 -14.64 -31.03 -9.72
C ALA A 28 -15.18 -29.78 -8.99
N VAL A 29 -16.45 -29.81 -8.54
CA VAL A 29 -17.04 -28.70 -7.77
C VAL A 29 -16.44 -28.61 -6.36
N VAL A 30 -16.10 -29.72 -5.72
CA VAL A 30 -15.44 -29.74 -4.41
C VAL A 30 -13.96 -29.32 -4.54
N ALA A 31 -13.28 -29.64 -5.64
CA ALA A 31 -11.92 -29.16 -5.90
C ALA A 31 -11.84 -27.66 -6.20
N LEU A 32 -12.90 -27.05 -6.79
CA LEU A 32 -12.99 -25.59 -6.98
C LEU A 32 -13.29 -24.85 -5.65
N ALA A 33 -13.90 -25.51 -4.67
CA ALA A 33 -14.20 -24.94 -3.36
C ALA A 33 -13.04 -25.06 -2.34
N LEU A 34 -11.96 -25.79 -2.71
CA LEU A 34 -10.76 -26.00 -1.89
C LEU A 34 -9.51 -25.36 -2.51
N ALA A 35 -9.66 -24.39 -3.39
CA ALA A 35 -8.54 -23.53 -3.75
C ALA A 35 -8.11 -22.76 -2.48
N PRO A 36 -6.82 -22.81 -2.11
CA PRO A 36 -6.39 -22.20 -0.86
C PRO A 36 -6.68 -20.69 -0.89
N ALA A 37 -7.35 -20.21 0.16
CA ALA A 37 -7.65 -18.79 0.38
C ALA A 37 -6.38 -17.93 0.63
N SER A 38 -5.19 -18.44 0.32
CA SER A 38 -3.91 -17.77 0.55
C SER A 38 -3.63 -16.62 -0.41
N ASP A 39 -4.20 -16.62 -1.61
CA ASP A 39 -3.92 -15.56 -2.59
C ASP A 39 -4.69 -14.25 -2.34
N ALA A 40 -5.87 -14.34 -1.73
CA ALA A 40 -6.69 -13.17 -1.44
C ALA A 40 -6.16 -12.30 -0.28
N THR A 41 -5.42 -12.92 0.67
CA THR A 41 -4.85 -12.21 1.81
C THR A 41 -3.56 -11.46 1.46
N SER A 42 -2.71 -12.00 0.60
CA SER A 42 -1.47 -11.34 0.17
C SER A 42 -1.74 -10.15 -0.77
N ALA A 43 -2.71 -10.28 -1.69
CA ALA A 43 -3.16 -9.17 -2.53
C ALA A 43 -3.73 -7.99 -1.71
N SER A 44 -4.23 -8.24 -0.49
CA SER A 44 -4.76 -7.21 0.40
C SER A 44 -3.70 -6.39 1.14
N LEU A 45 -2.42 -6.82 1.14
CA LEU A 45 -1.33 -6.13 1.83
C LEU A 45 -0.62 -5.10 0.94
N LEU A 46 -0.63 -5.33 -0.37
CA LEU A 46 0.01 -4.48 -1.37
C LEU A 46 -0.98 -3.46 -1.92
N GLY A 47 -0.54 -2.21 -1.99
CA GLY A 47 -1.23 -1.12 -2.65
C GLY A 47 -0.33 -0.39 -3.63
N ILE A 48 -0.90 0.58 -4.35
CA ILE A 48 -0.17 1.47 -5.24
C ILE A 48 -0.63 2.91 -5.07
N ASN A 49 0.29 3.84 -5.25
CA ASN A 49 -0.02 5.27 -5.26
C ASN A 49 -0.42 5.69 -6.67
N TYR A 50 -1.54 6.37 -6.77
CA TYR A 50 -2.04 6.95 -8.01
C TYR A 50 -1.92 8.48 -7.91
N GLY A 51 -0.71 9.00 -8.16
CA GLY A 51 -0.44 10.42 -8.32
C GLY A 51 -0.96 10.94 -9.66
N ARG A 52 -1.30 12.23 -9.72
CA ARG A 52 -1.95 12.83 -10.89
C ARG A 52 -1.36 14.18 -11.29
N VAL A 53 -0.12 14.45 -10.90
CA VAL A 53 0.59 15.69 -11.27
C VAL A 53 1.19 15.53 -12.68
N GLY A 54 0.30 15.46 -13.67
CA GLY A 54 0.66 15.28 -15.07
C GLY A 54 -0.45 15.71 -16.02
N ASN A 55 -0.08 16.08 -17.26
CA ASN A 55 -1.00 16.45 -18.32
C ASN A 55 -1.08 15.43 -19.47
N ASN A 56 -0.38 14.30 -19.31
CA ASN A 56 -0.32 13.21 -20.28
C ASN A 56 -0.85 11.89 -19.72
N LEU A 57 -1.46 11.91 -18.53
CA LEU A 57 -1.96 10.71 -17.85
C LEU A 57 -3.16 10.11 -18.61
N PRO A 58 -3.28 8.78 -18.63
CA PRO A 58 -4.43 8.11 -19.23
C PRO A 58 -5.69 8.40 -18.38
N PRO A 59 -6.89 8.30 -19.01
CA PRO A 59 -8.14 8.52 -18.29
C PRO A 59 -8.31 7.50 -17.15
N PRO A 60 -8.90 7.89 -16.00
CA PRO A 60 -9.00 7.03 -14.81
C PRO A 60 -9.65 5.67 -15.05
N GLN A 61 -10.58 5.57 -16.01
CA GLN A 61 -11.25 4.31 -16.37
C GLN A 61 -10.27 3.24 -16.90
N SER A 62 -9.15 3.66 -17.47
CA SER A 62 -8.13 2.74 -17.98
C SER A 62 -7.17 2.17 -16.93
N VAL A 63 -7.28 2.65 -15.68
CA VAL A 63 -6.41 2.19 -14.59
C VAL A 63 -6.78 0.76 -14.15
N MET A 64 -8.05 0.38 -14.21
CA MET A 64 -8.53 -0.91 -13.69
C MET A 64 -7.84 -2.14 -14.30
N PRO A 65 -7.67 -2.24 -15.64
CA PRO A 65 -6.94 -3.36 -16.22
C PRO A 65 -5.48 -3.46 -15.74
N LEU A 66 -4.83 -2.32 -15.50
CA LEU A 66 -3.45 -2.29 -14.96
C LEU A 66 -3.39 -2.84 -13.54
N LEU A 67 -4.32 -2.41 -12.67
CA LEU A 67 -4.41 -2.90 -11.29
C LEU A 67 -4.70 -4.39 -11.23
N ALA A 68 -5.63 -4.87 -12.06
CA ALA A 68 -5.95 -6.29 -12.18
C ALA A 68 -4.73 -7.11 -12.65
N GLY A 69 -4.00 -6.60 -13.65
CA GLY A 69 -2.75 -7.23 -14.12
C GLY A 69 -1.64 -7.29 -13.07
N LEU A 70 -1.63 -6.34 -12.14
CA LEU A 70 -0.70 -6.30 -11.01
C LEU A 70 -1.19 -7.06 -9.77
N GLY A 71 -2.45 -7.54 -9.76
CA GLY A 71 -3.07 -8.13 -8.58
C GLY A 71 -3.27 -7.15 -7.42
N ILE A 72 -3.41 -5.85 -7.72
CA ILE A 72 -3.52 -4.78 -6.72
C ILE A 72 -4.99 -4.46 -6.45
N GLY A 73 -5.41 -4.62 -5.19
CA GLY A 73 -6.75 -4.28 -4.71
C GLY A 73 -6.82 -3.02 -3.83
N ARG A 74 -5.74 -2.24 -3.75
CA ARG A 74 -5.64 -1.04 -2.90
C ARG A 74 -4.96 0.10 -3.64
N VAL A 75 -5.54 1.29 -3.58
CA VAL A 75 -4.98 2.49 -4.21
C VAL A 75 -4.97 3.65 -3.23
N ARG A 76 -3.87 4.39 -3.18
CA ARG A 76 -3.78 5.65 -2.47
C ARG A 76 -3.79 6.81 -3.45
N MET A 77 -4.73 7.74 -3.23
CA MET A 77 -4.88 9.01 -3.93
C MET A 77 -4.49 10.16 -3.01
N TYR A 78 -4.14 11.31 -3.58
CA TYR A 78 -3.71 12.50 -2.84
C TYR A 78 -4.80 13.57 -2.75
N ASP A 79 -5.90 13.36 -3.44
CA ASP A 79 -7.09 14.22 -3.48
C ASP A 79 -8.36 13.37 -3.52
N ALA A 80 -9.51 14.02 -3.63
CA ALA A 80 -10.83 13.40 -3.76
C ALA A 80 -11.43 13.70 -5.15
N ASP A 81 -10.65 13.60 -6.23
CA ASP A 81 -11.13 13.87 -7.58
C ASP A 81 -12.35 13.01 -7.93
N PRO A 82 -13.51 13.62 -8.21
CA PRO A 82 -14.75 12.87 -8.46
C PRO A 82 -14.67 11.98 -9.69
N THR A 83 -13.88 12.34 -10.72
CA THR A 83 -13.70 11.52 -11.92
C THR A 83 -13.00 10.22 -11.61
N VAL A 84 -12.00 10.27 -10.71
CA VAL A 84 -11.30 9.07 -10.25
C VAL A 84 -12.19 8.24 -9.35
N LEU A 85 -12.86 8.86 -8.37
CA LEU A 85 -13.77 8.15 -7.46
C LEU A 85 -14.87 7.41 -8.22
N HIS A 86 -15.44 8.02 -9.26
CA HIS A 86 -16.41 7.34 -10.15
C HIS A 86 -15.79 6.21 -10.96
N ALA A 87 -14.55 6.35 -11.42
CA ALA A 87 -13.87 5.28 -12.15
C ALA A 87 -13.64 4.02 -11.31
N PHE A 88 -13.54 4.18 -9.98
CA PHE A 88 -13.40 3.07 -9.04
C PHE A 88 -14.73 2.52 -8.50
N ALA A 89 -15.87 3.06 -8.94
CA ALA A 89 -17.18 2.58 -8.51
C ALA A 89 -17.39 1.10 -8.87
N ARG A 90 -17.86 0.31 -7.90
CA ARG A 90 -18.17 -1.12 -8.01
C ARG A 90 -17.00 -2.04 -8.38
N THR A 91 -15.77 -1.54 -8.24
CA THR A 91 -14.56 -2.32 -8.55
C THR A 91 -14.09 -3.19 -7.39
N GLY A 92 -14.52 -2.90 -6.17
CA GLY A 92 -14.04 -3.53 -4.94
C GLY A 92 -12.65 -3.05 -4.49
N VAL A 93 -11.97 -2.22 -5.28
CA VAL A 93 -10.67 -1.63 -4.91
C VAL A 93 -10.84 -0.70 -3.72
N GLU A 94 -10.00 -0.90 -2.70
CA GLU A 94 -10.01 -0.11 -1.48
C GLU A 94 -9.19 1.17 -1.66
N LEU A 95 -9.78 2.33 -1.37
CA LEU A 95 -9.15 3.62 -1.56
C LEU A 95 -8.70 4.26 -0.23
N ILE A 96 -7.47 4.79 -0.24
CA ILE A 96 -7.05 5.89 0.63
C ILE A 96 -7.26 7.17 -0.18
N VAL A 97 -8.13 8.05 0.31
CA VAL A 97 -8.39 9.36 -0.30
C VAL A 97 -7.64 10.44 0.47
N GLY A 98 -6.88 11.24 -0.22
CA GLY A 98 -6.14 12.36 0.36
C GLY A 98 -7.04 13.56 0.64
N VAL A 99 -6.81 14.22 1.77
CA VAL A 99 -7.28 15.57 2.05
C VAL A 99 -6.08 16.50 1.80
N PRO A 100 -6.09 17.31 0.74
CA PRO A 100 -4.93 18.12 0.36
C PRO A 100 -4.50 19.10 1.46
N ASP A 101 -3.21 19.45 1.48
CA ASP A 101 -2.63 20.33 2.50
C ASP A 101 -3.33 21.71 2.54
N GLU A 102 -3.75 22.23 1.41
CA GLU A 102 -4.50 23.49 1.30
C GLU A 102 -5.88 23.45 1.94
N CYS A 103 -6.45 22.26 2.13
CA CYS A 103 -7.75 22.07 2.78
C CYS A 103 -7.64 22.02 4.32
N LEU A 104 -6.43 21.83 4.89
CA LEU A 104 -6.25 21.58 6.32
C LEU A 104 -6.86 22.67 7.21
N ALA A 105 -6.68 23.94 6.85
CA ALA A 105 -7.22 25.06 7.63
C ALA A 105 -8.76 25.02 7.67
N ALA A 106 -9.40 24.71 6.56
CA ALA A 106 -10.86 24.62 6.47
C ALA A 106 -11.39 23.39 7.25
N VAL A 107 -10.76 22.22 7.09
CA VAL A 107 -11.22 20.99 7.75
C VAL A 107 -10.80 20.88 9.23
N ALA A 108 -9.98 21.79 9.73
CA ALA A 108 -9.70 21.91 11.15
C ALA A 108 -10.91 22.41 11.95
N ASP A 109 -11.81 23.15 11.29
CA ASP A 109 -13.12 23.51 11.84
C ASP A 109 -14.11 22.34 11.69
N PRO A 110 -14.89 21.97 12.73
CA PRO A 110 -15.87 20.87 12.63
C PRO A 110 -16.91 21.06 11.52
N GLY A 111 -17.38 22.30 11.29
CA GLY A 111 -18.32 22.62 10.21
C GLY A 111 -17.68 22.44 8.83
N GLY A 112 -16.44 22.92 8.67
CA GLY A 112 -15.65 22.74 7.46
C GLY A 112 -15.34 21.27 7.18
N ALA A 113 -15.02 20.48 8.20
CA ALA A 113 -14.81 19.05 8.07
C ALA A 113 -16.07 18.31 7.61
N ALA A 114 -17.23 18.64 8.21
CA ALA A 114 -18.51 18.05 7.82
C ALA A 114 -18.89 18.41 6.39
N GLN A 115 -18.67 19.64 5.98
CA GLN A 115 -18.92 20.11 4.61
C GLN A 115 -18.00 19.40 3.61
N TRP A 116 -16.69 19.36 3.89
CA TRP A 116 -15.73 18.67 3.03
C TRP A 116 -16.11 17.19 2.83
N LEU A 117 -16.46 16.49 3.92
CA LEU A 117 -16.89 15.09 3.89
C LEU A 117 -18.15 14.91 3.03
N LYS A 118 -19.14 15.79 3.20
CA LYS A 118 -20.40 15.78 2.46
C LYS A 118 -20.19 15.97 0.96
N GLU A 119 -19.24 16.82 0.55
CA GLU A 119 -18.98 17.13 -0.84
C GLU A 119 -18.07 16.10 -1.52
N ASN A 120 -17.06 15.62 -0.81
CA ASN A 120 -15.94 14.87 -1.40
C ASN A 120 -15.96 13.37 -1.15
N VAL A 121 -16.76 12.88 -0.20
CA VAL A 121 -16.76 11.46 0.21
C VAL A 121 -18.15 10.85 0.14
N VAL A 122 -19.14 11.46 0.79
CA VAL A 122 -20.49 10.91 0.93
C VAL A 122 -21.14 10.53 -0.42
N PRO A 123 -21.03 11.32 -1.50
CA PRO A 123 -21.66 10.98 -2.78
C PRO A 123 -21.17 9.68 -3.41
N PHE A 124 -19.98 9.21 -3.01
CA PHE A 124 -19.32 8.06 -3.62
C PHE A 124 -19.45 6.77 -2.79
N LEU A 125 -19.85 6.85 -1.52
CA LEU A 125 -19.80 5.71 -0.57
C LEU A 125 -20.67 4.53 -0.97
N GLN A 126 -21.73 4.76 -1.75
CA GLN A 126 -22.59 3.68 -2.19
C GLN A 126 -21.90 2.69 -3.12
N ASP A 127 -21.02 3.19 -4.00
CA ASP A 127 -20.41 2.39 -5.07
C ASP A 127 -18.89 2.28 -4.96
N THR A 128 -18.24 3.18 -4.21
CA THR A 128 -16.77 3.26 -4.12
C THR A 128 -16.30 2.95 -2.69
N LYS A 129 -15.37 2.01 -2.56
CA LYS A 129 -14.85 1.56 -1.27
C LYS A 129 -13.78 2.52 -0.75
N ILE A 130 -14.19 3.60 -0.12
CA ILE A 130 -13.31 4.53 0.59
C ILE A 130 -13.10 4.00 2.00
N ALA A 131 -11.86 3.58 2.33
CA ALA A 131 -11.54 2.97 3.62
C ALA A 131 -10.73 3.90 4.53
N VAL A 132 -9.99 4.86 3.95
CA VAL A 132 -9.10 5.74 4.71
C VAL A 132 -9.17 7.16 4.15
N LEU A 133 -9.21 8.14 5.04
CA LEU A 133 -8.92 9.54 4.73
C LEU A 133 -7.52 9.88 5.27
N ALA A 134 -6.61 10.24 4.38
CA ALA A 134 -5.25 10.68 4.72
C ALA A 134 -5.22 12.21 4.72
N VAL A 135 -5.13 12.81 5.91
CA VAL A 135 -5.21 14.26 6.14
C VAL A 135 -3.84 14.88 5.94
N GLY A 136 -3.64 15.61 4.86
CA GLY A 136 -2.35 16.13 4.43
C GLY A 136 -1.36 15.03 4.02
N ASN A 137 -0.22 15.46 3.49
CA ASN A 137 0.89 14.58 3.16
C ASN A 137 2.22 15.23 3.57
N GLU A 138 2.96 14.57 4.48
CA GLU A 138 4.29 15.02 4.96
C GLU A 138 4.29 16.43 5.60
N VAL A 139 3.16 16.84 6.16
CA VAL A 139 2.89 18.19 6.68
C VAL A 139 3.97 18.66 7.66
N LEU A 140 4.46 17.80 8.55
CA LEU A 140 5.42 18.18 9.59
C LEU A 140 6.84 18.47 9.08
N THR A 141 7.14 18.06 7.84
CA THR A 141 8.48 18.20 7.23
C THR A 141 8.44 18.89 5.87
N GLY A 142 7.25 19.17 5.35
CA GLY A 142 7.03 19.85 4.07
C GLY A 142 7.38 21.33 4.10
N ALA A 143 7.36 21.98 2.94
CA ALA A 143 7.69 23.38 2.78
C ALA A 143 6.81 24.33 3.63
N ASN A 144 5.55 23.97 3.87
CA ASN A 144 4.58 24.75 4.65
C ASN A 144 4.45 24.29 6.11
N SER A 145 5.41 23.49 6.61
CA SER A 145 5.34 22.89 7.95
C SER A 145 5.19 23.93 9.07
N SER A 146 5.81 25.10 8.95
CA SER A 146 5.72 26.17 9.96
C SER A 146 4.30 26.67 10.21
N THR A 147 3.43 26.62 9.20
CA THR A 147 2.04 27.06 9.28
C THR A 147 1.06 25.91 9.52
N LEU A 148 1.29 24.76 8.88
CA LEU A 148 0.34 23.65 8.87
C LEU A 148 0.49 22.67 10.03
N SER A 149 1.66 22.58 10.69
CA SER A 149 1.88 21.60 11.77
C SER A 149 0.88 21.73 12.91
N ARG A 150 0.48 22.96 13.26
CA ARG A 150 -0.51 23.21 14.33
C ARG A 150 -1.94 22.87 13.91
N THR A 151 -2.21 22.85 12.62
CA THR A 151 -3.55 22.62 12.06
C THR A 151 -3.82 21.13 11.82
N LEU A 152 -2.77 20.32 11.66
CA LEU A 152 -2.86 18.92 11.26
C LEU A 152 -3.72 18.07 12.22
N LEU A 153 -3.40 18.06 13.50
CA LEU A 153 -4.18 17.28 14.47
C LEU A 153 -5.62 17.78 14.64
N PRO A 154 -5.91 19.09 14.74
CA PRO A 154 -7.28 19.59 14.70
C PRO A 154 -8.05 19.13 13.45
N ALA A 155 -7.44 19.16 12.26
CA ALA A 155 -8.05 18.66 11.03
C ALA A 155 -8.39 17.16 11.09
N MET A 156 -7.46 16.34 11.59
CA MET A 156 -7.70 14.91 11.81
C MET A 156 -8.85 14.66 12.78
N GLN A 157 -8.89 15.40 13.88
CA GLN A 157 -9.94 15.25 14.91
C GLN A 157 -11.32 15.67 14.39
N SER A 158 -11.39 16.79 13.68
CA SER A 158 -12.65 17.31 13.12
C SER A 158 -13.19 16.37 12.03
N LEU A 159 -12.34 15.87 11.14
CA LEU A 159 -12.75 14.87 10.14
C LEU A 159 -13.19 13.55 10.77
N HIS A 160 -12.46 13.06 11.79
CA HIS A 160 -12.88 11.86 12.52
C HIS A 160 -14.25 12.07 13.20
N GLY A 161 -14.47 13.23 13.82
CA GLY A 161 -15.75 13.59 14.40
C GLY A 161 -16.89 13.63 13.38
N ALA A 162 -16.63 14.18 12.19
CA ALA A 162 -17.60 14.21 11.09
C ALA A 162 -17.91 12.80 10.55
N VAL A 163 -16.89 11.94 10.39
CA VAL A 163 -17.05 10.53 10.03
C VAL A 163 -17.89 9.79 11.07
N ALA A 164 -17.58 9.97 12.35
CA ALA A 164 -18.31 9.34 13.45
C ALA A 164 -19.77 9.82 13.56
N ALA A 165 -20.02 11.11 13.30
CA ALA A 165 -21.37 11.67 13.30
C ALA A 165 -22.28 11.06 12.21
N LEU A 166 -21.69 10.52 11.13
CA LEU A 166 -22.39 9.78 10.07
C LEU A 166 -22.46 8.26 10.35
N GLY A 167 -21.91 7.77 11.47
CA GLY A 167 -21.85 6.34 11.80
C GLY A 167 -20.86 5.56 10.91
N LEU A 168 -19.90 6.23 10.31
CA LEU A 168 -18.95 5.67 9.35
C LEU A 168 -17.57 5.33 9.97
N ASP A 169 -17.36 5.58 11.28
CA ASP A 169 -16.11 5.40 11.99
C ASP A 169 -15.59 3.94 12.03
N LYS A 170 -16.46 2.96 11.74
CA LYS A 170 -16.08 1.55 11.57
C LYS A 170 -15.68 1.20 10.14
N GLN A 171 -16.00 2.06 9.16
CA GLN A 171 -15.73 1.84 7.75
C GLN A 171 -14.58 2.71 7.24
N ILE A 172 -14.49 3.95 7.73
CA ILE A 172 -13.53 4.96 7.29
C ILE A 172 -12.62 5.33 8.45
N THR A 173 -11.33 5.08 8.26
CA THR A 173 -10.27 5.47 9.19
C THR A 173 -9.70 6.82 8.78
N VAL A 174 -9.47 7.72 9.75
CA VAL A 174 -8.80 9.01 9.51
C VAL A 174 -7.37 8.92 10.04
N THR A 175 -6.39 9.29 9.22
CA THR A 175 -4.95 9.26 9.55
C THR A 175 -4.20 10.34 8.81
N THR A 176 -2.87 10.39 8.92
CA THR A 176 -1.97 11.25 8.16
C THR A 176 -0.70 10.51 7.78
N ALA A 177 -0.02 10.95 6.72
CA ALA A 177 1.24 10.36 6.26
C ALA A 177 2.43 11.27 6.58
N HIS A 178 3.51 10.66 7.07
CA HIS A 178 4.77 11.33 7.35
C HIS A 178 5.88 10.75 6.47
N ASN A 179 6.92 11.53 6.15
CA ASN A 179 8.16 10.96 5.62
C ASN A 179 9.15 10.66 6.75
N LEU A 180 10.25 9.98 6.41
CA LEU A 180 11.29 9.63 7.39
C LEU A 180 12.06 10.84 7.94
N GLY A 181 11.88 12.03 7.36
CA GLY A 181 12.43 13.28 7.90
C GLY A 181 11.88 13.68 9.27
N VAL A 182 10.82 13.00 9.75
CA VAL A 182 10.35 13.15 11.14
C VAL A 182 11.30 12.51 12.16
N LEU A 183 12.22 11.63 11.71
CA LEU A 183 13.21 10.99 12.56
C LEU A 183 14.43 11.90 12.74
N GLY A 184 14.86 12.09 13.96
CA GLY A 184 16.15 12.69 14.29
C GLY A 184 17.28 11.67 14.30
N THR A 185 16.94 10.41 14.57
CA THR A 185 17.84 9.26 14.52
C THR A 185 17.09 8.08 13.91
N SER A 186 17.72 7.38 12.94
CA SER A 186 17.15 6.21 12.29
C SER A 186 18.10 5.01 12.21
N TYR A 187 19.35 5.20 12.63
CA TYR A 187 20.38 4.15 12.62
C TYR A 187 21.19 4.13 13.91
N PRO A 188 21.46 2.94 14.50
CA PRO A 188 20.81 1.67 14.14
C PRO A 188 19.29 1.74 14.36
N PRO A 189 18.47 0.84 13.77
CA PRO A 189 17.00 0.92 13.93
C PRO A 189 16.51 1.02 15.36
N SER A 190 17.17 0.31 16.29
CA SER A 190 16.87 0.34 17.74
C SER A 190 17.11 1.69 18.42
N ALA A 191 17.90 2.58 17.79
CA ALA A 191 18.11 3.95 18.27
C ALA A 191 17.10 4.95 17.65
N GLY A 192 16.13 4.45 16.91
CA GLY A 192 15.11 5.27 16.25
C GLY A 192 14.43 6.25 17.20
N ALA A 193 14.47 7.53 16.87
CA ALA A 193 13.88 8.60 17.67
C ALA A 193 13.37 9.73 16.78
N PHE A 194 12.22 10.29 17.12
CA PHE A 194 11.70 11.47 16.43
C PHE A 194 12.56 12.72 16.70
N ARG A 195 12.53 13.64 15.78
CA ARG A 195 13.10 14.98 15.95
C ARG A 195 12.45 15.64 17.17
N LYS A 196 13.28 16.24 18.04
CA LYS A 196 12.82 16.87 19.28
C LYS A 196 11.85 18.03 19.04
N ASP A 197 12.08 18.81 17.99
CA ASP A 197 11.22 19.93 17.58
C ASP A 197 9.84 19.50 17.07
N LEU A 198 9.68 18.24 16.65
CA LEU A 198 8.41 17.69 16.20
C LEU A 198 7.62 16.93 17.27
N LEU A 199 8.22 16.60 18.40
CA LEU A 199 7.53 15.90 19.50
C LEU A 199 6.24 16.61 19.98
N PRO A 200 6.18 17.96 20.08
CA PRO A 200 4.95 18.64 20.46
C PRO A 200 3.75 18.37 19.51
N TYR A 201 4.01 17.98 18.26
CA TYR A 201 2.98 17.62 17.29
C TYR A 201 2.77 16.11 17.22
N LEU A 202 3.87 15.33 17.22
CA LEU A 202 3.81 13.88 17.04
C LEU A 202 3.24 13.17 18.26
N CYS A 203 3.57 13.56 19.51
CA CYS A 203 3.01 12.88 20.67
C CYS A 203 1.47 12.94 20.73
N PRO A 204 0.80 14.09 20.55
CA PRO A 204 -0.66 14.13 20.48
C PRO A 204 -1.25 13.39 19.26
N ILE A 205 -0.54 13.33 18.12
CA ILE A 205 -0.95 12.52 16.96
C ILE A 205 -0.86 11.02 17.29
N LEU A 206 0.19 10.57 17.98
CA LEU A 206 0.32 9.19 18.45
C LEU A 206 -0.79 8.81 19.44
N ASP A 207 -1.16 9.72 20.36
CA ASP A 207 -2.30 9.54 21.25
C ASP A 207 -3.62 9.41 20.48
N TYR A 208 -3.78 10.21 19.42
CA TYR A 208 -4.93 10.12 18.54
C TYR A 208 -4.97 8.74 17.87
N HIS A 209 -3.88 8.28 17.25
CA HIS A 209 -3.79 6.95 16.62
C HIS A 209 -4.10 5.82 17.61
N ALA A 210 -3.57 5.91 18.84
CA ALA A 210 -3.81 4.90 19.87
C ALA A 210 -5.29 4.82 20.29
N ARG A 211 -6.00 5.96 20.34
CA ARG A 211 -7.42 6.01 20.70
C ARG A 211 -8.34 5.57 19.58
N THR A 212 -8.02 5.91 18.34
CA THR A 212 -8.88 5.64 17.16
C THR A 212 -8.58 4.31 16.47
N GLY A 213 -7.45 3.67 16.82
CA GLY A 213 -6.96 2.48 16.12
C GLY A 213 -6.46 2.77 14.70
N SER A 214 -6.24 4.05 14.35
CA SER A 214 -5.73 4.42 13.04
C SER A 214 -4.22 4.15 12.94
N PRO A 215 -3.71 3.74 11.76
CA PRO A 215 -2.30 3.46 11.57
C PRO A 215 -1.46 4.74 11.48
N PHE A 216 -0.18 4.63 11.83
CA PHE A 216 0.83 5.62 11.48
C PHE A 216 1.31 5.34 10.05
N LEU A 217 1.02 6.23 9.12
CA LEU A 217 1.48 6.09 7.74
C LEU A 217 2.86 6.73 7.58
N VAL A 218 3.77 6.01 6.91
CA VAL A 218 5.12 6.51 6.62
C VAL A 218 5.49 6.33 5.16
N ASN A 219 5.98 7.40 4.54
CA ASN A 219 6.61 7.39 3.23
C ASN A 219 8.08 7.04 3.44
N ALA A 220 8.47 5.82 3.06
CA ALA A 220 9.79 5.25 3.33
C ALA A 220 10.50 4.89 2.03
N TYR A 221 11.57 5.61 1.72
CA TYR A 221 12.32 5.47 0.49
C TYR A 221 13.79 5.09 0.76
N PRO A 222 14.17 3.82 0.67
CA PRO A 222 15.56 3.40 0.63
C PRO A 222 16.41 4.13 -0.41
N TYR A 223 15.78 4.58 -1.51
CA TYR A 223 16.44 5.39 -2.54
C TYR A 223 17.12 6.64 -1.97
N PHE A 224 16.45 7.42 -1.13
CA PHE A 224 17.02 8.65 -0.59
C PHE A 224 18.16 8.38 0.38
N ALA A 225 18.06 7.32 1.18
CA ALA A 225 19.16 6.93 2.07
C ALA A 225 20.41 6.51 1.27
N TYR A 226 20.22 5.71 0.22
CA TYR A 226 21.32 5.34 -0.68
C TYR A 226 21.89 6.55 -1.42
N SER A 227 21.05 7.41 -1.99
CA SER A 227 21.47 8.57 -2.76
C SER A 227 22.24 9.60 -1.93
N SER A 228 21.92 9.71 -0.63
CA SER A 228 22.61 10.62 0.30
C SER A 228 23.97 10.06 0.77
N ASP A 229 24.12 8.74 0.85
CA ASP A 229 25.37 8.08 1.27
C ASP A 229 25.62 6.78 0.49
N PRO A 230 25.98 6.86 -0.80
CA PRO A 230 26.21 5.66 -1.63
C PRO A 230 27.48 4.87 -1.27
N ARG A 231 28.30 5.40 -0.37
CA ARG A 231 29.49 4.67 0.16
C ARG A 231 29.16 3.90 1.43
N GLY A 232 28.31 4.45 2.30
CA GLY A 232 27.91 3.84 3.55
C GLY A 232 26.74 2.87 3.41
N VAL A 233 25.87 3.05 2.42
CA VAL A 233 24.72 2.19 2.18
C VAL A 233 25.00 1.28 0.97
N GLN A 234 24.96 -0.05 1.19
CA GLN A 234 25.12 -1.01 0.10
C GLN A 234 23.90 -0.98 -0.84
N LEU A 235 24.14 -0.93 -2.16
CA LEU A 235 23.05 -0.83 -3.15
C LEU A 235 22.08 -2.01 -3.05
N ASP A 236 22.58 -3.24 -2.93
CA ASP A 236 21.72 -4.43 -2.82
C ASP A 236 20.86 -4.42 -1.55
N TYR A 237 21.36 -3.84 -0.46
CA TYR A 237 20.60 -3.62 0.76
C TYR A 237 19.43 -2.63 0.56
N ALA A 238 19.72 -1.53 -0.14
CA ALA A 238 18.73 -0.52 -0.49
C ALA A 238 17.72 -1.02 -1.53
N LEU A 239 18.15 -1.86 -2.48
CA LEU A 239 17.29 -2.49 -3.50
C LEU A 239 16.51 -3.71 -2.99
N LEU A 240 16.56 -4.01 -1.69
CA LEU A 240 15.89 -5.16 -1.05
C LEU A 240 16.32 -6.49 -1.69
N GLY A 241 17.55 -6.55 -2.21
CA GLY A 241 18.08 -7.68 -2.96
C GLY A 241 18.46 -8.85 -2.05
N PRO A 242 18.32 -10.09 -2.52
CA PRO A 242 18.74 -11.28 -1.76
C PRO A 242 20.27 -11.46 -1.70
N GLY A 243 21.02 -10.67 -2.46
CA GLY A 243 22.49 -10.77 -2.55
C GLY A 243 23.25 -10.14 -1.38
N PHE A 244 22.57 -9.45 -0.48
CA PHE A 244 23.18 -8.83 0.69
C PHE A 244 22.81 -9.61 1.97
N ALA A 245 23.82 -9.88 2.80
CA ALA A 245 23.65 -10.67 4.01
C ALA A 245 22.82 -9.96 5.10
N GLY A 246 22.48 -8.67 4.90
CA GLY A 246 21.79 -7.86 5.88
C GLY A 246 22.72 -7.20 6.91
N VAL A 247 22.12 -6.44 7.83
CA VAL A 247 22.82 -5.73 8.90
C VAL A 247 22.26 -6.18 10.24
N GLN A 248 23.14 -6.51 11.18
CA GLN A 248 22.75 -6.77 12.56
C GLN A 248 22.74 -5.46 13.37
N ASP A 249 21.62 -5.17 14.00
CA ASP A 249 21.53 -4.05 14.95
C ASP A 249 22.35 -4.36 16.19
N PRO A 250 23.32 -3.49 16.55
CA PRO A 250 24.25 -3.78 17.65
C PRO A 250 23.56 -3.81 19.03
N ASN A 251 22.45 -3.10 19.20
CA ASN A 251 21.76 -2.99 20.48
C ASN A 251 20.67 -4.06 20.64
N SER A 252 19.74 -4.16 19.67
CA SER A 252 18.62 -5.10 19.73
C SER A 252 18.98 -6.53 19.30
N ARG A 253 20.12 -6.70 18.60
CA ARG A 253 20.56 -7.96 17.99
C ARG A 253 19.62 -8.45 16.87
N LEU A 254 18.64 -7.67 16.46
CA LEU A 254 17.79 -7.99 15.32
C LEU A 254 18.59 -7.90 14.03
N HIS A 255 18.28 -8.80 13.10
CA HIS A 255 18.91 -8.87 11.80
C HIS A 255 17.99 -8.26 10.75
N TYR A 256 18.48 -7.27 10.03
CA TYR A 256 17.75 -6.53 9.01
C TYR A 256 18.22 -6.94 7.61
N PRO A 257 17.46 -7.75 6.88
CA PRO A 257 17.86 -8.26 5.55
C PRO A 257 17.82 -7.18 4.47
N ASN A 258 17.10 -6.10 4.67
CA ASN A 258 16.99 -4.98 3.74
C ASN A 258 16.69 -3.66 4.45
N LEU A 259 16.93 -2.56 3.75
CA LEU A 259 16.83 -1.22 4.31
C LEU A 259 15.37 -0.80 4.60
N LEU A 260 14.39 -1.28 3.83
CA LEU A 260 13.00 -0.88 4.04
C LEU A 260 12.47 -1.35 5.40
N VAL A 261 12.69 -2.63 5.76
CA VAL A 261 12.25 -3.12 7.08
C VAL A 261 13.04 -2.50 8.23
N ALA A 262 14.31 -2.10 8.00
CA ALA A 262 15.09 -1.34 8.97
C ALA A 262 14.51 0.07 9.20
N GLN A 263 14.11 0.76 8.13
CA GLN A 263 13.46 2.07 8.20
C GLN A 263 12.11 1.99 8.95
N VAL A 264 11.31 0.96 8.68
CA VAL A 264 10.02 0.75 9.37
C VAL A 264 10.24 0.49 10.87
N ASP A 265 11.22 -0.33 11.22
CA ASP A 265 11.50 -0.64 12.63
C ASP A 265 12.11 0.57 13.37
N ALA A 266 12.88 1.43 12.68
CA ALA A 266 13.31 2.70 13.26
C ALA A 266 12.10 3.60 13.63
N VAL A 267 11.03 3.60 12.83
CA VAL A 267 9.78 4.30 13.16
C VAL A 267 9.10 3.67 14.38
N TYR A 268 9.00 2.35 14.45
CA TYR A 268 8.44 1.67 15.62
C TYR A 268 9.23 1.99 16.90
N HIS A 269 10.56 2.03 16.82
CA HIS A 269 11.40 2.42 17.96
C HIS A 269 11.20 3.90 18.34
N ALA A 270 11.05 4.79 17.35
CA ALA A 270 10.76 6.20 17.60
C ALA A 270 9.39 6.39 18.28
N ILE A 271 8.37 5.65 17.88
CA ILE A 271 7.05 5.64 18.53
C ILE A 271 7.19 5.16 19.99
N ALA A 272 7.94 4.09 20.22
CA ALA A 272 8.14 3.55 21.56
C ALA A 272 8.88 4.54 22.48
N ALA A 273 9.87 5.25 21.95
CA ALA A 273 10.63 6.25 22.69
C ALA A 273 9.79 7.51 23.01
N ALA A 274 8.87 7.90 22.12
CA ALA A 274 8.04 9.08 22.28
C ALA A 274 6.78 8.82 23.12
N ASN A 275 6.15 7.64 22.95
CA ASN A 275 4.89 7.29 23.62
C ASN A 275 4.76 5.78 23.79
N THR A 276 4.96 5.32 25.00
CA THR A 276 4.92 3.89 25.33
C THR A 276 3.54 3.26 25.18
N ALA A 277 2.46 4.01 25.37
CA ALA A 277 1.10 3.50 25.17
C ALA A 277 0.82 3.27 23.69
N ALA A 278 1.15 4.24 22.83
CA ALA A 278 0.99 4.14 21.39
C ALA A 278 1.82 2.98 20.79
N SER A 279 3.01 2.72 21.30
CA SER A 279 3.91 1.69 20.77
C SER A 279 3.32 0.27 20.81
N ARG A 280 2.33 0.02 21.65
CA ARG A 280 1.69 -1.29 21.81
C ARG A 280 0.58 -1.55 20.81
N VAL A 281 -0.05 -0.49 20.28
CA VAL A 281 -1.30 -0.60 19.53
C VAL A 281 -1.25 0.05 18.15
N VAL A 282 -0.32 0.99 17.91
CA VAL A 282 -0.23 1.69 16.62
C VAL A 282 0.52 0.83 15.62
N GLU A 283 -0.16 0.52 14.52
CA GLU A 283 0.45 -0.14 13.36
C GLU A 283 1.16 0.89 12.48
N VAL A 284 2.39 0.60 12.07
CA VAL A 284 3.10 1.39 11.05
C VAL A 284 2.82 0.77 9.68
N ARG A 285 2.32 1.57 8.74
CA ARG A 285 2.12 1.18 7.35
C ARG A 285 2.97 2.03 6.43
N VAL A 286 3.60 1.40 5.46
CA VAL A 286 4.35 2.11 4.42
C VAL A 286 3.36 2.65 3.40
N SER A 287 3.08 3.95 3.46
CA SER A 287 2.12 4.61 2.57
C SER A 287 2.72 5.01 1.23
N GLU A 288 4.05 5.06 1.14
CA GLU A 288 4.79 5.21 -0.11
C GLU A 288 6.15 4.53 0.01
N THR A 289 6.53 3.81 -1.04
CA THR A 289 7.89 3.33 -1.26
C THR A 289 8.12 3.10 -2.74
N GLY A 290 9.33 3.40 -3.24
CA GLY A 290 9.61 3.28 -4.67
C GLY A 290 11.07 3.61 -4.98
N TRP A 291 11.40 3.46 -6.28
CA TRP A 291 12.72 3.78 -6.82
C TRP A 291 12.56 4.39 -8.21
N PRO A 292 13.18 5.54 -8.50
CA PRO A 292 12.99 6.21 -9.78
C PRO A 292 13.74 5.49 -10.91
N SER A 293 13.13 5.45 -12.09
CA SER A 293 13.70 4.84 -13.30
C SER A 293 14.62 5.79 -14.09
N ALA A 294 14.56 7.10 -13.80
CA ALA A 294 15.44 8.12 -14.37
C ALA A 294 15.59 9.30 -13.42
N GLY A 295 16.64 10.08 -13.59
CA GLY A 295 16.93 11.26 -12.76
C GLY A 295 17.88 12.22 -13.47
N ALA A 296 18.35 13.24 -12.76
CA ALA A 296 19.41 14.14 -13.23
C ALA A 296 20.78 13.42 -13.23
N ALA A 297 21.77 14.03 -13.83
CA ALA A 297 23.12 13.42 -13.97
C ALA A 297 23.77 13.04 -12.64
N ASN A 298 23.46 13.73 -11.55
CA ASN A 298 23.92 13.42 -10.20
C ASN A 298 23.10 12.35 -9.49
N GLU A 299 21.91 11.99 -10.01
CA GLU A 299 21.03 10.96 -9.47
C GLU A 299 21.37 9.58 -10.08
N THR A 300 22.62 9.16 -9.99
CA THR A 300 23.18 8.01 -10.71
C THR A 300 22.52 6.66 -10.38
N ALA A 301 21.86 6.56 -9.25
CA ALA A 301 21.11 5.37 -8.85
C ALA A 301 19.70 5.28 -9.49
N ALA A 302 19.19 6.38 -10.03
CA ALA A 302 17.90 6.45 -10.70
C ALA A 302 18.01 5.85 -12.11
N THR A 303 17.89 4.53 -12.21
CA THR A 303 17.98 3.77 -13.46
C THR A 303 16.81 2.81 -13.61
N PRO A 304 16.41 2.46 -14.85
CA PRO A 304 15.35 1.47 -15.07
C PRO A 304 15.63 0.12 -14.40
N GLN A 305 16.91 -0.31 -14.41
CA GLN A 305 17.34 -1.57 -13.82
C GLN A 305 17.18 -1.59 -12.30
N ASN A 306 17.58 -0.52 -11.61
CA ASN A 306 17.44 -0.40 -10.17
C ASN A 306 15.95 -0.27 -9.77
N ALA A 307 15.20 0.52 -10.50
CA ALA A 307 13.76 0.65 -10.29
C ALA A 307 13.04 -0.70 -10.43
N ALA A 308 13.42 -1.54 -11.45
CA ALA A 308 12.92 -2.90 -11.60
C ALA A 308 13.20 -3.77 -10.40
N ARG A 309 14.45 -3.80 -10.03
CA ARG A 309 14.88 -4.63 -8.91
C ARG A 309 14.18 -4.22 -7.62
N TYR A 310 14.13 -2.92 -7.34
CA TYR A 310 13.49 -2.41 -6.13
C TYR A 310 12.00 -2.75 -6.09
N ASN A 311 11.25 -2.35 -7.12
CA ASN A 311 9.80 -2.53 -7.13
C ASN A 311 9.42 -4.01 -7.11
N SER A 312 10.10 -4.88 -7.87
CA SER A 312 9.90 -6.33 -7.83
C SER A 312 10.18 -6.92 -6.45
N ASN A 313 11.27 -6.50 -5.81
CA ASN A 313 11.63 -6.98 -4.48
C ASN A 313 10.67 -6.48 -3.41
N ALA A 314 10.23 -5.22 -3.47
CA ALA A 314 9.24 -4.64 -2.55
C ALA A 314 7.89 -5.36 -2.66
N MET A 315 7.40 -5.57 -3.89
CA MET A 315 6.14 -6.30 -4.12
C MET A 315 6.22 -7.74 -3.59
N ARG A 316 7.34 -8.44 -3.84
CA ARG A 316 7.57 -9.79 -3.32
C ARG A 316 7.63 -9.79 -1.78
N LEU A 317 8.36 -8.86 -1.16
CA LEU A 317 8.47 -8.74 0.30
C LEU A 317 7.08 -8.61 0.96
N VAL A 318 6.22 -7.78 0.38
CA VAL A 318 4.84 -7.60 0.88
C VAL A 318 4.01 -8.87 0.62
N ALA A 319 4.13 -9.49 -0.55
CA ALA A 319 3.41 -10.72 -0.91
C ALA A 319 3.78 -11.92 -0.01
N GLU A 320 4.97 -11.95 0.59
CA GLU A 320 5.35 -12.97 1.56
C GLU A 320 4.51 -12.93 2.84
N GLY A 321 3.77 -11.85 3.09
CA GLY A 321 2.89 -11.70 4.26
C GLY A 321 3.61 -11.71 5.59
N LYS A 322 4.92 -11.43 5.59
CA LYS A 322 5.75 -11.34 6.78
C LYS A 322 5.77 -9.93 7.35
N GLY A 323 6.03 -9.83 8.64
CA GLY A 323 6.32 -8.56 9.31
C GLY A 323 7.80 -8.18 9.23
N THR A 324 8.13 -7.11 9.95
CA THR A 324 9.53 -6.67 10.14
C THR A 324 10.25 -7.52 11.20
N PRO A 325 11.57 -7.44 11.30
CA PRO A 325 12.33 -8.13 12.37
C PRO A 325 11.82 -7.82 13.79
N LEU A 326 11.39 -6.59 14.06
CA LEU A 326 10.83 -6.18 15.36
C LEU A 326 9.38 -6.67 15.53
N ARG A 327 8.61 -6.80 14.45
CA ARG A 327 7.19 -7.16 14.46
C ARG A 327 6.91 -8.34 13.51
N PRO A 328 7.52 -9.52 13.73
CA PRO A 328 7.44 -10.63 12.77
C PRO A 328 6.02 -11.19 12.57
N GLY A 329 5.15 -11.03 13.58
CA GLY A 329 3.76 -11.48 13.51
C GLY A 329 2.77 -10.48 12.91
N ALA A 330 3.22 -9.26 12.53
CA ALA A 330 2.39 -8.23 11.93
C ALA A 330 2.78 -8.03 10.46
N PRO A 331 2.02 -8.56 9.48
CA PRO A 331 2.36 -8.46 8.06
C PRO A 331 2.60 -7.02 7.62
N LEU A 332 3.71 -6.79 6.89
CA LEU A 332 4.04 -5.48 6.35
C LEU A 332 3.00 -5.09 5.28
N ARG A 333 2.39 -3.93 5.44
CA ARG A 333 1.51 -3.31 4.44
C ARG A 333 2.24 -2.17 3.77
N ALA A 334 2.28 -2.15 2.44
CA ALA A 334 2.98 -1.12 1.71
C ALA A 334 2.25 -0.71 0.42
N TYR A 335 2.45 0.54 0.03
CA TYR A 335 1.99 1.12 -1.23
C TYR A 335 3.21 1.47 -2.08
N VAL A 336 3.28 0.91 -3.28
CA VAL A 336 4.34 1.24 -4.24
C VAL A 336 4.06 2.61 -4.86
N PHE A 337 5.04 3.46 -4.85
CA PHE A 337 5.01 4.76 -5.51
C PHE A 337 5.80 4.68 -6.82
N ALA A 338 5.17 4.84 -7.99
CA ALA A 338 3.78 5.14 -8.23
C ALA A 338 3.27 4.38 -9.46
N LEU A 339 1.96 4.50 -9.76
CA LEU A 339 1.37 3.85 -10.94
C LEU A 339 1.94 4.41 -12.24
N PHE A 340 1.98 5.74 -12.39
CA PHE A 340 2.48 6.43 -13.58
C PHE A 340 3.63 7.40 -13.26
N ASN A 341 4.45 7.66 -14.27
CA ASN A 341 5.30 8.84 -14.29
C ASN A 341 4.44 10.09 -14.33
N GLU A 342 4.87 11.15 -13.60
CA GLU A 342 4.12 12.40 -13.43
C GLU A 342 4.93 13.57 -13.98
N ASN A 343 4.75 13.89 -15.26
CA ASN A 343 5.61 14.81 -16.00
C ASN A 343 5.62 16.28 -15.50
N LEU A 344 4.63 16.68 -14.71
CA LEU A 344 4.53 18.02 -14.11
C LEU A 344 4.92 18.07 -12.64
N LYS A 345 5.37 16.93 -12.05
CA LYS A 345 5.75 16.89 -10.63
C LYS A 345 6.97 17.79 -10.39
N PRO A 346 6.91 18.73 -9.41
CA PRO A 346 8.02 19.61 -9.08
C PRO A 346 9.17 18.84 -8.41
N GLY A 347 10.33 19.51 -8.25
CA GLY A 347 11.49 18.94 -7.57
C GLY A 347 12.53 18.34 -8.51
N PRO A 348 13.43 17.48 -8.00
CA PRO A 348 14.46 16.79 -8.77
C PRO A 348 13.90 16.01 -9.97
N ALA A 349 14.75 15.68 -10.94
CA ALA A 349 14.29 14.98 -12.14
C ALA A 349 13.71 13.60 -11.83
N SER A 350 14.23 12.93 -10.80
CA SER A 350 13.72 11.64 -10.31
C SER A 350 12.26 11.69 -9.90
N GLU A 351 11.73 12.81 -9.38
CA GLU A 351 10.34 12.94 -8.93
C GLU A 351 9.32 12.65 -10.04
N ARG A 352 9.68 12.85 -11.28
CA ARG A 352 8.84 12.60 -12.45
C ARG A 352 8.92 11.16 -12.98
N ASN A 353 9.74 10.28 -12.35
CA ASN A 353 10.13 9.01 -12.93
C ASN A 353 9.94 7.80 -11.97
N TYR A 354 9.01 7.86 -11.03
CA TYR A 354 8.69 6.76 -10.12
C TYR A 354 7.65 5.77 -10.65
N GLY A 355 7.02 6.07 -11.79
CA GLY A 355 5.93 5.27 -12.33
C GLY A 355 6.35 3.86 -12.71
N LEU A 356 5.50 2.87 -12.39
CA LEU A 356 5.59 1.53 -12.96
C LEU A 356 5.27 1.53 -14.46
N PHE A 357 4.47 2.52 -14.89
CA PHE A 357 4.06 2.70 -16.27
C PHE A 357 4.39 4.10 -16.77
N TYR A 358 4.74 4.17 -18.05
CA TYR A 358 4.85 5.43 -18.77
C TYR A 358 3.46 5.80 -19.31
N PRO A 359 2.94 7.04 -19.08
CA PRO A 359 1.61 7.43 -19.55
C PRO A 359 1.41 7.28 -21.04
N GLU A 360 2.45 7.54 -21.85
CA GLU A 360 2.41 7.51 -23.30
C GLU A 360 2.24 6.10 -23.88
N VAL A 361 2.58 5.08 -23.12
CA VAL A 361 2.53 3.67 -23.54
C VAL A 361 1.11 3.17 -23.73
N TYR A 362 0.14 3.88 -23.19
CA TYR A 362 -1.28 3.58 -23.39
C TYR A 362 -1.70 3.60 -24.87
N ASN A 363 -0.98 4.37 -25.71
CA ASN A 363 -1.26 4.49 -27.15
C ASN A 363 -0.36 3.63 -28.04
N VAL A 364 0.70 2.96 -27.54
CA VAL A 364 1.75 2.33 -28.38
C VAL A 364 2.16 0.92 -27.93
N GLY A 365 1.30 0.17 -27.24
CA GLY A 365 1.58 -1.23 -26.84
C GLY A 365 2.73 -1.35 -25.84
N LEU A 366 2.45 -2.07 -24.78
CA LEU A 366 3.25 -2.46 -23.61
C LEU A 366 4.79 -2.45 -23.77
N HIS A 367 5.39 -1.29 -23.65
CA HIS A 367 6.77 -1.15 -23.23
C HIS A 367 6.82 -0.50 -21.85
N GLY A 368 5.82 -0.81 -20.99
CA GLY A 368 5.84 -0.53 -19.60
C GLY A 368 6.88 -1.40 -18.92
N TYR A 369 7.62 -0.79 -18.04
CA TYR A 369 8.50 -1.43 -17.13
C TYR A 369 7.65 -2.33 -16.18
N LEU A 370 7.34 -3.54 -16.63
CA LEU A 370 6.77 -4.56 -15.76
C LEU A 370 7.89 -5.22 -14.97
N PRO A 371 7.80 -5.28 -13.63
CA PRO A 371 8.72 -6.09 -12.86
C PRO A 371 8.77 -7.52 -13.41
N PRO A 372 9.94 -8.16 -13.56
CA PRO A 372 10.08 -9.50 -14.15
C PRO A 372 9.18 -10.57 -13.52
N MET A 373 8.75 -10.40 -12.27
CA MET A 373 7.83 -11.32 -11.58
C MET A 373 6.43 -11.38 -12.23
N LEU A 374 5.98 -10.32 -12.88
CA LEU A 374 4.66 -10.30 -13.53
C LEU A 374 4.69 -10.92 -14.91
N VAL A 375 5.88 -11.07 -15.51
CA VAL A 375 6.06 -11.73 -16.82
C VAL A 375 6.05 -13.25 -16.67
N SER A 376 6.35 -13.81 -15.51
CA SER A 376 6.44 -15.26 -15.29
C SER A 376 5.09 -15.94 -14.99
N SER A 377 4.05 -15.22 -14.58
CA SER A 377 2.70 -15.78 -14.53
C SER A 377 2.09 -15.69 -15.95
N SER A 378 2.20 -16.79 -16.68
CA SER A 378 1.78 -16.91 -18.09
C SER A 378 0.33 -16.49 -18.40
N THR A 379 -0.51 -16.36 -17.37
CA THR A 379 -1.91 -15.94 -17.46
C THR A 379 -2.06 -14.42 -17.48
N ALA A 380 -1.33 -13.68 -16.65
CA ALA A 380 -1.42 -12.22 -16.61
C ALA A 380 -0.81 -11.58 -17.88
N ALA A 381 0.34 -12.08 -18.33
CA ALA A 381 0.97 -11.61 -19.56
C ALA A 381 0.13 -11.90 -20.82
N ARG A 382 -0.66 -12.99 -20.83
CA ARG A 382 -1.61 -13.30 -21.92
C ARG A 382 -2.85 -12.42 -21.89
N GLN A 383 -3.40 -12.12 -20.71
CA GLN A 383 -4.56 -11.23 -20.57
C GLN A 383 -4.22 -9.79 -20.95
N VAL A 384 -3.07 -9.29 -20.56
CA VAL A 384 -2.60 -7.95 -20.95
C VAL A 384 -2.35 -7.88 -22.45
N ARG A 385 -1.80 -8.92 -23.10
CA ARG A 385 -1.68 -8.99 -24.57
C ARG A 385 -3.04 -9.12 -25.29
N ALA A 386 -4.00 -9.84 -24.73
CA ALA A 386 -5.31 -10.06 -25.37
C ALA A 386 -6.25 -8.86 -25.29
N VAL A 387 -6.02 -7.91 -24.39
CA VAL A 387 -6.79 -6.66 -24.30
C VAL A 387 -6.29 -5.60 -25.30
N TYR A 388 -5.08 -5.77 -25.84
CA TYR A 388 -4.40 -4.79 -26.71
C TYR A 388 -4.00 -5.37 -28.09
N SER A 389 -4.44 -6.56 -28.47
CA SER A 389 -4.42 -7.12 -29.83
C SER A 389 -5.80 -6.97 -30.49
#